data_396910477450601b8dbf50da2bc414cc
#
_entry.id   396910477450601b8dbf50da2bc414cc
#
_cell.length_a   1.000
_cell.length_b   1.000
_cell.length_c   1.000
_cell.angle_alpha   90.00
_cell.angle_beta   90.00
_cell.angle_gamma   90.00
#
_symmetry.space_group_name_H-M   'P 1'
#
loop_
_entity.id
_entity.type
_entity.pdbx_description
1 polymer ?
#
loop_
_entity_poly.entity_id
_entity_poly.type
_entity_poly.pdbx_seq_one_letter_code
_entity_poly.pdbx_strand_id
1 'polypeptide(L)'
;MTKANTDAVGWSVPDELLDRIAERAPGYDAANAFCTEDLDELRAAGYLRIGVPVEQGGAGLGLRGTARVQRALAQAAPATALGLGMHQVWVQAARAVRARGESFLQTVTDHAADDHLLAFGVSEPGNDAVLFDSSTTAEPDGDGGYRFTGTKVSTSLAPAWDVMSVFGKDTSGPEPRLVHGFVLRSDGDVEHLDDWDTLGMRATQSRTTKLHGVHVPADRIVRSLPVGPNQDPLVFGIFASFELLIASVYAGVAERAIALATAAVAGRTKADGTPRSQDPDVRRAIADLRGAVDAITLQVDSLARSVDELDDLGARWFPLLVGTKARAVDTAQHVVDEAMRVVGGSAFRSSSELARLARDVRAGQYHPSSRDSAARTIAASVLGPLS
;
A
#
# COMPACT_ATOMS: atom_id res chain seq x y z
N MET A 1 31.40 -14.11 -0.31
CA MET A 1 30.50 -13.10 0.24
C MET A 1 29.43 -13.82 1.05
N THR A 2 29.47 -13.70 2.36
CA THR A 2 28.54 -14.35 3.30
C THR A 2 27.18 -13.70 3.12
N LYS A 3 26.15 -14.48 2.72
CA LYS A 3 24.76 -14.02 2.71
C LYS A 3 24.40 -13.56 4.13
N ALA A 4 24.13 -12.28 4.30
CA ALA A 4 23.62 -11.76 5.56
C ALA A 4 22.30 -12.45 5.85
N ASN A 5 22.17 -13.03 7.04
CA ASN A 5 20.94 -13.69 7.50
C ASN A 5 19.86 -12.61 7.71
N THR A 6 18.95 -12.45 6.73
CA THR A 6 17.89 -11.45 6.71
C THR A 6 16.65 -11.85 7.54
N ASP A 7 16.74 -12.94 8.30
CA ASP A 7 15.63 -13.46 9.11
C ASP A 7 15.57 -12.90 10.56
N ALA A 8 16.43 -11.95 10.90
CA ALA A 8 16.30 -11.22 12.16
C ALA A 8 15.11 -10.25 12.06
N VAL A 9 13.94 -10.69 12.49
CA VAL A 9 12.77 -9.82 12.71
C VAL A 9 13.11 -8.86 13.84
N GLY A 10 13.71 -7.71 13.49
CA GLY A 10 14.17 -6.75 14.47
C GLY A 10 13.12 -5.79 14.99
N TRP A 11 11.95 -5.68 14.35
CA TRP A 11 10.89 -4.74 14.72
C TRP A 11 9.48 -5.27 14.40
N SER A 12 8.54 -5.04 15.32
CA SER A 12 7.10 -5.28 15.15
C SER A 12 6.31 -4.20 15.86
N VAL A 13 5.06 -3.96 15.43
CA VAL A 13 4.14 -3.11 16.20
C VAL A 13 3.87 -3.81 17.54
N PRO A 14 4.00 -3.13 18.70
CA PRO A 14 3.64 -3.70 19.99
C PRO A 14 2.17 -4.13 20.04
N ASP A 15 1.88 -5.28 20.64
CA ASP A 15 0.50 -5.83 20.71
C ASP A 15 -0.47 -4.84 21.36
N GLU A 16 -0.06 -4.19 22.47
CA GLU A 16 -0.89 -3.18 23.15
C GLU A 16 -1.18 -1.97 22.26
N LEU A 17 -0.27 -1.60 21.33
CA LEU A 17 -0.53 -0.56 20.35
C LEU A 17 -1.51 -1.03 19.28
N LEU A 18 -1.38 -2.27 18.80
CA LEU A 18 -2.34 -2.87 17.87
C LEU A 18 -3.76 -2.91 18.48
N ASP A 19 -3.87 -3.26 19.75
CA ASP A 19 -5.17 -3.28 20.45
C ASP A 19 -5.80 -1.88 20.52
N ARG A 20 -5.04 -0.83 20.88
CA ARG A 20 -5.54 0.55 20.91
C ARG A 20 -5.95 1.05 19.51
N ILE A 21 -5.18 0.72 18.49
CA ILE A 21 -5.49 1.04 17.09
C ILE A 21 -6.80 0.35 16.67
N ALA A 22 -6.98 -0.93 17.02
CA ALA A 22 -8.21 -1.67 16.72
C ALA A 22 -9.44 -1.07 17.43
N GLU A 23 -9.30 -0.58 18.65
CA GLU A 23 -10.37 0.08 19.41
C GLU A 23 -10.80 1.42 18.78
N ARG A 24 -9.87 2.19 18.20
CA ARG A 24 -10.16 3.49 17.55
C ARG A 24 -10.73 3.36 16.15
N ALA A 25 -10.40 2.30 15.41
CA ALA A 25 -10.75 2.15 14.01
C ALA A 25 -12.26 2.32 13.69
N PRO A 26 -13.23 1.82 14.50
CA PRO A 26 -14.65 2.09 14.27
C PRO A 26 -15.03 3.57 14.37
N GLY A 27 -14.37 4.32 15.26
CA GLY A 27 -14.58 5.76 15.44
C GLY A 27 -14.15 6.57 14.23
N TYR A 28 -12.98 6.29 13.68
CA TYR A 28 -12.50 6.93 12.46
C TYR A 28 -13.38 6.62 11.25
N ASP A 29 -13.81 5.36 11.11
CA ASP A 29 -14.73 4.96 10.03
C ASP A 29 -16.07 5.71 10.13
N ALA A 30 -16.67 5.75 11.31
CA ALA A 30 -17.96 6.41 11.53
C ALA A 30 -17.88 7.92 11.30
N ALA A 31 -16.82 8.57 11.75
CA ALA A 31 -16.62 10.03 11.63
C ALA A 31 -16.05 10.45 10.26
N ASN A 32 -15.68 9.52 9.38
CA ASN A 32 -14.89 9.80 8.17
C ASN A 32 -13.64 10.64 8.49
N ALA A 33 -12.95 10.30 9.57
CA ALA A 33 -11.82 11.06 10.09
C ALA A 33 -10.48 10.38 9.81
N PHE A 34 -9.42 11.19 9.70
CA PHE A 34 -8.06 10.70 9.59
C PHE A 34 -7.60 10.04 10.91
N CYS A 35 -6.75 9.02 10.82
CA CYS A 35 -6.23 8.25 11.95
C CYS A 35 -5.07 8.97 12.67
N THR A 36 -5.29 10.17 13.16
CA THR A 36 -4.24 11.04 13.73
C THR A 36 -3.53 10.38 14.91
N GLU A 37 -4.30 9.88 15.90
CA GLU A 37 -3.72 9.25 17.10
C GLU A 37 -2.94 7.97 16.77
N ASP A 38 -3.39 7.19 15.78
CA ASP A 38 -2.67 6.02 15.30
C ASP A 38 -1.33 6.41 14.68
N LEU A 39 -1.32 7.47 13.85
CA LEU A 39 -0.09 8.01 13.26
C LEU A 39 0.89 8.45 14.34
N ASP A 40 0.43 9.21 15.33
CA ASP A 40 1.29 9.76 16.38
C ASP A 40 1.92 8.65 17.22
N GLU A 41 1.15 7.65 17.64
CA GLU A 41 1.66 6.50 18.41
C GLU A 41 2.57 5.61 17.57
N LEU A 42 2.25 5.37 16.30
CA LEU A 42 3.10 4.59 15.40
C LEU A 42 4.41 5.32 15.06
N ARG A 43 4.37 6.65 14.88
CA ARG A 43 5.57 7.49 14.72
C ARG A 43 6.45 7.40 15.97
N ALA A 44 5.87 7.56 17.16
CA ALA A 44 6.59 7.42 18.44
C ALA A 44 7.20 6.02 18.62
N ALA A 45 6.56 4.97 18.12
CA ALA A 45 7.07 3.60 18.13
C ALA A 45 8.17 3.35 17.06
N GLY A 46 8.44 4.31 16.18
CA GLY A 46 9.46 4.20 15.12
C GLY A 46 8.98 3.57 13.82
N TYR A 47 7.65 3.45 13.60
CA TYR A 47 7.08 2.84 12.40
C TYR A 47 7.54 3.54 11.11
N LEU A 48 7.70 4.86 11.11
CA LEU A 48 8.13 5.59 9.91
C LEU A 48 9.56 5.21 9.48
N ARG A 49 10.38 4.72 10.40
CA ARG A 49 11.80 4.37 10.19
C ARG A 49 12.04 2.87 10.01
N ILE A 50 11.02 2.02 9.92
CA ILE A 50 11.24 0.55 9.91
C ILE A 50 12.09 0.08 8.73
N GLY A 51 11.97 0.70 7.55
CA GLY A 51 12.78 0.38 6.36
C GLY A 51 14.06 1.19 6.24
N VAL A 52 14.26 2.23 7.06
CA VAL A 52 15.48 3.04 7.09
C VAL A 52 16.64 2.19 7.60
N PRO A 53 17.85 2.31 7.01
CA PRO A 53 19.02 1.57 7.46
C PRO A 53 19.34 1.77 8.94
N VAL A 54 19.89 0.73 9.58
CA VAL A 54 20.24 0.76 11.01
C VAL A 54 21.27 1.85 11.33
N GLU A 55 22.23 2.06 10.44
CA GLU A 55 23.24 3.11 10.54
C GLU A 55 22.67 4.54 10.48
N GLN A 56 21.42 4.70 10.02
CA GLN A 56 20.67 5.96 9.98
C GLN A 56 19.54 6.00 11.04
N GLY A 57 19.59 5.11 12.03
CA GLY A 57 18.64 5.10 13.15
C GLY A 57 17.31 4.38 12.88
N GLY A 58 17.20 3.63 11.78
CA GLY A 58 16.03 2.82 11.45
C GLY A 58 16.15 1.37 11.93
N ALA A 59 15.11 0.56 11.63
CA ALA A 59 15.11 -0.87 11.93
C ALA A 59 15.72 -1.74 10.81
N GLY A 60 15.97 -1.19 9.63
CA GLY A 60 16.60 -1.88 8.51
C GLY A 60 15.74 -2.96 7.85
N LEU A 61 14.41 -2.98 8.09
CA LEU A 61 13.55 -4.00 7.52
C LEU A 61 13.53 -3.93 5.99
N GLY A 62 13.70 -5.08 5.34
CA GLY A 62 13.43 -5.24 3.92
C GLY A 62 11.92 -5.25 3.62
N LEU A 63 11.60 -5.41 2.34
CA LEU A 63 10.21 -5.44 1.86
C LEU A 63 9.42 -6.59 2.51
N ARG A 64 10.02 -7.77 2.69
CA ARG A 64 9.39 -8.90 3.37
C ARG A 64 9.02 -8.58 4.82
N GLY A 65 9.94 -7.99 5.58
CA GLY A 65 9.68 -7.58 6.96
C GLY A 65 8.59 -6.52 7.04
N THR A 66 8.67 -5.50 6.20
CA THR A 66 7.66 -4.43 6.11
C THR A 66 6.28 -4.97 5.70
N ALA A 67 6.20 -5.92 4.77
CA ALA A 67 4.97 -6.57 4.37
C ALA A 67 4.28 -7.29 5.54
N ARG A 68 5.06 -7.96 6.40
CA ARG A 68 4.54 -8.61 7.62
C ARG A 68 4.01 -7.60 8.63
N VAL A 69 4.71 -6.48 8.82
CA VAL A 69 4.26 -5.37 9.69
C VAL A 69 2.94 -4.81 9.16
N GLN A 70 2.84 -4.55 7.87
CA GLN A 70 1.62 -4.05 7.22
C GLN A 70 0.45 -5.01 7.40
N ARG A 71 0.69 -6.32 7.25
CA ARG A 71 -0.34 -7.34 7.45
C ARG A 71 -0.84 -7.38 8.90
N ALA A 72 0.07 -7.26 9.88
CA ALA A 72 -0.31 -7.20 11.29
C ALA A 72 -1.12 -5.95 11.61
N LEU A 73 -0.69 -4.78 11.14
CA LEU A 73 -1.42 -3.53 11.32
C LEU A 73 -2.80 -3.55 10.64
N ALA A 74 -2.92 -4.19 9.48
CA ALA A 74 -4.19 -4.32 8.76
C ALA A 74 -5.20 -5.22 9.47
N GLN A 75 -4.75 -6.17 10.30
CA GLN A 75 -5.65 -6.94 11.16
C GLN A 75 -6.30 -6.06 12.24
N ALA A 76 -5.60 -5.06 12.74
CA ALA A 76 -6.12 -4.09 13.71
C ALA A 76 -6.99 -3.02 13.04
N ALA A 77 -6.45 -2.33 12.03
CA ALA A 77 -7.10 -1.22 11.33
C ALA A 77 -6.67 -1.16 9.85
N PRO A 78 -7.46 -1.74 8.92
CA PRO A 78 -7.13 -1.75 7.49
C PRO A 78 -6.86 -0.38 6.89
N ALA A 79 -7.68 0.62 7.24
CA ALA A 79 -7.54 1.97 6.70
C ALA A 79 -6.25 2.66 7.19
N THR A 80 -5.89 2.50 8.47
CA THR A 80 -4.62 2.99 9.02
C THR A 80 -3.45 2.32 8.32
N ALA A 81 -3.48 0.98 8.15
CA ALA A 81 -2.44 0.23 7.46
C ALA A 81 -2.29 0.66 6.00
N LEU A 82 -3.41 0.83 5.28
CA LEU A 82 -3.39 1.28 3.89
C LEU A 82 -2.81 2.69 3.75
N GLY A 83 -3.30 3.64 4.54
CA GLY A 83 -2.85 5.03 4.49
C GLY A 83 -1.35 5.16 4.78
N LEU A 84 -0.92 4.65 5.94
CA LEU A 84 0.49 4.71 6.37
C LEU A 84 1.40 3.80 5.52
N GLY A 85 0.82 2.79 4.87
CA GLY A 85 1.51 1.96 3.89
C GLY A 85 2.09 2.75 2.73
N MET A 86 1.49 3.87 2.34
CA MET A 86 2.00 4.72 1.25
C MET A 86 3.36 5.35 1.59
N HIS A 87 3.60 5.67 2.85
CA HIS A 87 4.93 6.05 3.33
C HIS A 87 5.94 4.91 3.13
N GLN A 88 5.57 3.69 3.52
CA GLN A 88 6.44 2.52 3.40
C GLN A 88 6.72 2.14 1.94
N VAL A 89 5.80 2.43 1.01
CA VAL A 89 6.06 2.25 -0.44
C VAL A 89 7.30 3.04 -0.86
N TRP A 90 7.41 4.31 -0.45
CA TRP A 90 8.57 5.14 -0.78
C TRP A 90 9.85 4.67 -0.10
N VAL A 91 9.79 4.34 1.20
CA VAL A 91 10.95 3.86 1.96
C VAL A 91 11.50 2.56 1.36
N GLN A 92 10.61 1.63 0.98
CA GLN A 92 11.03 0.37 0.36
C GLN A 92 11.48 0.55 -1.10
N ALA A 93 10.91 1.50 -1.85
CA ALA A 93 11.40 1.86 -3.19
C ALA A 93 12.83 2.43 -3.10
N ALA A 94 13.10 3.33 -2.16
CA ALA A 94 14.45 3.86 -1.93
C ALA A 94 15.44 2.75 -1.55
N ARG A 95 15.03 1.81 -0.71
CA ARG A 95 15.83 0.64 -0.37
C ARG A 95 16.13 -0.22 -1.60
N ALA A 96 15.13 -0.49 -2.45
CA ALA A 96 15.28 -1.31 -3.66
C ALA A 96 16.22 -0.64 -4.68
N VAL A 97 16.16 0.69 -4.83
CA VAL A 97 17.04 1.50 -5.67
C VAL A 97 18.47 1.45 -5.13
N ARG A 98 18.67 1.68 -3.82
CA ARG A 98 19.98 1.63 -3.17
C ARG A 98 20.64 0.25 -3.28
N ALA A 99 19.86 -0.83 -3.13
CA ALA A 99 20.36 -2.20 -3.25
C ALA A 99 20.87 -2.53 -4.66
N ARG A 100 20.45 -1.74 -5.67
CA ARG A 100 20.91 -1.82 -7.07
C ARG A 100 22.07 -0.86 -7.39
N GLY A 101 22.63 -0.21 -6.36
CA GLY A 101 23.79 0.66 -6.50
C GLY A 101 23.48 2.10 -6.89
N GLU A 102 22.22 2.51 -6.85
CA GLU A 102 21.77 3.87 -7.16
C GLU A 102 21.43 4.64 -5.87
N SER A 103 21.56 5.96 -5.88
CA SER A 103 21.35 6.80 -4.69
C SER A 103 20.36 7.95 -4.88
N PHE A 104 19.72 8.06 -6.04
CA PHE A 104 18.84 9.20 -6.37
C PHE A 104 17.59 9.32 -5.49
N LEU A 105 17.24 8.28 -4.70
CA LEU A 105 16.20 8.33 -3.67
C LEU A 105 16.77 8.47 -2.24
N GLN A 106 18.02 8.91 -2.06
CA GLN A 106 18.60 9.11 -0.72
C GLN A 106 17.76 10.12 0.10
N THR A 107 17.25 11.18 -0.54
CA THR A 107 16.34 12.16 0.10
C THR A 107 15.12 11.51 0.77
N VAL A 108 14.56 10.43 0.20
CA VAL A 108 13.43 9.67 0.80
C VAL A 108 13.89 9.03 2.11
N THR A 109 15.08 8.42 2.12
CA THR A 109 15.62 7.77 3.30
C THR A 109 15.93 8.78 4.40
N ASP A 110 16.48 9.94 4.04
CA ASP A 110 16.82 11.03 4.97
C ASP A 110 15.56 11.61 5.63
N HIS A 111 14.51 11.91 4.83
CA HIS A 111 13.23 12.37 5.37
C HIS A 111 12.58 11.33 6.29
N ALA A 112 12.62 10.05 5.92
CA ALA A 112 12.07 8.99 6.77
C ALA A 112 12.86 8.81 8.06
N ALA A 113 14.20 8.99 8.04
CA ALA A 113 15.07 8.97 9.22
C ALA A 113 14.73 10.11 10.20
N ASP A 114 14.30 11.26 9.68
CA ASP A 114 13.84 12.43 10.44
C ASP A 114 12.36 12.35 10.85
N ASP A 115 11.74 11.17 10.75
CA ASP A 115 10.31 10.93 11.05
C ASP A 115 9.31 11.75 10.20
N HIS A 116 9.73 12.25 9.02
CA HIS A 116 8.83 12.89 8.08
C HIS A 116 7.93 11.86 7.40
N LEU A 117 6.64 12.17 7.31
CA LEU A 117 5.63 11.33 6.68
C LEU A 117 5.61 11.59 5.16
N LEU A 118 5.89 10.55 4.37
CA LEU A 118 5.85 10.63 2.91
C LEU A 118 4.49 10.23 2.35
N ALA A 119 3.89 11.09 1.53
CA ALA A 119 2.67 10.77 0.78
C ALA A 119 2.98 10.34 -0.66
N PHE A 120 2.04 9.60 -1.26
CA PHE A 120 2.15 9.00 -2.58
C PHE A 120 1.18 9.68 -3.56
N GLY A 121 1.60 10.77 -4.20
CA GLY A 121 0.82 11.57 -5.15
C GLY A 121 1.02 11.13 -6.59
N VAL A 122 0.57 9.93 -6.96
CA VAL A 122 0.86 9.32 -8.27
C VAL A 122 -0.37 9.25 -9.17
N SER A 123 -1.50 8.75 -8.67
CA SER A 123 -2.70 8.52 -9.48
C SER A 123 -3.30 9.82 -10.03
N GLU A 124 -3.79 9.79 -11.28
CA GLU A 124 -4.41 10.92 -11.96
C GLU A 124 -5.76 10.53 -12.56
N PRO A 125 -6.72 11.45 -12.66
CA PRO A 125 -8.02 11.17 -13.27
C PRO A 125 -7.86 10.68 -14.71
N GLY A 126 -8.43 9.50 -15.02
CA GLY A 126 -8.44 8.93 -16.37
C GLY A 126 -7.08 8.47 -16.91
N ASN A 127 -6.05 8.42 -16.07
CA ASN A 127 -4.73 7.94 -16.46
C ASN A 127 -4.53 6.47 -16.04
N ASP A 128 -4.85 5.54 -16.93
CA ASP A 128 -4.61 4.10 -16.74
C ASP A 128 -3.13 3.69 -16.90
N ALA A 129 -2.30 4.56 -17.48
CA ALA A 129 -0.87 4.29 -17.68
C ALA A 129 -0.04 4.49 -16.41
N VAL A 130 -0.62 5.06 -15.37
CA VAL A 130 -0.04 5.27 -14.03
C VAL A 130 1.37 5.87 -14.09
N LEU A 131 2.42 5.08 -13.90
CA LEU A 131 3.83 5.55 -13.88
C LEU A 131 4.44 5.74 -15.27
N PHE A 132 3.73 5.42 -16.36
CA PHE A 132 4.28 5.43 -17.73
C PHE A 132 3.80 6.61 -18.56
N ASP A 133 2.84 7.39 -18.06
CA ASP A 133 2.43 8.67 -18.63
C ASP A 133 1.85 9.58 -17.53
N SER A 134 1.71 10.88 -17.81
CA SER A 134 1.14 11.85 -16.88
C SER A 134 0.34 12.92 -17.62
N SER A 135 -0.81 13.29 -17.03
CA SER A 135 -1.59 14.46 -17.42
C SER A 135 -1.18 15.73 -16.65
N THR A 136 -0.43 15.60 -15.57
CA THR A 136 0.22 16.72 -14.87
C THR A 136 1.34 17.27 -15.75
N THR A 137 1.42 18.58 -15.91
CA THR A 137 2.54 19.22 -16.60
C THR A 137 3.72 19.41 -15.65
N ALA A 138 4.95 19.31 -16.19
CA ALA A 138 6.18 19.68 -15.51
C ALA A 138 6.91 20.71 -16.40
N GLU A 139 6.85 21.98 -16.02
CA GLU A 139 7.47 23.07 -16.76
C GLU A 139 8.84 23.40 -16.17
N PRO A 140 9.96 23.32 -16.95
CA PRO A 140 11.29 23.62 -16.43
C PRO A 140 11.39 25.11 -16.04
N ASP A 141 12.07 25.38 -14.92
CA ASP A 141 12.28 26.73 -14.41
C ASP A 141 13.54 27.43 -14.97
N GLY A 142 14.35 26.70 -15.71
CA GLY A 142 15.62 27.16 -16.27
C GLY A 142 16.85 26.90 -15.40
N ASP A 143 16.68 26.53 -14.13
CA ASP A 143 17.76 26.27 -13.17
C ASP A 143 17.82 24.78 -12.77
N GLY A 144 17.13 23.90 -13.52
CA GLY A 144 17.08 22.45 -13.30
C GLY A 144 15.92 21.99 -12.41
N GLY A 145 15.17 22.90 -11.84
CA GLY A 145 13.91 22.65 -11.16
C GLY A 145 12.71 22.68 -12.11
N TYR A 146 11.52 22.41 -11.56
CA TYR A 146 10.28 22.33 -12.33
C TYR A 146 9.09 22.93 -11.57
N ARG A 147 8.09 23.42 -12.33
CA ARG A 147 6.77 23.76 -11.82
C ARG A 147 5.75 22.72 -12.25
N PHE A 148 5.05 22.13 -11.29
CA PHE A 148 4.06 21.09 -11.53
C PHE A 148 2.65 21.65 -11.45
N THR A 149 1.85 21.45 -12.51
CA THR A 149 0.44 21.84 -12.56
C THR A 149 -0.42 20.66 -12.98
N GLY A 150 -1.41 20.29 -12.16
CA GLY A 150 -2.28 19.15 -12.47
C GLY A 150 -3.10 18.70 -11.28
N THR A 151 -3.76 17.55 -11.46
CA THR A 151 -4.61 16.95 -10.42
C THR A 151 -4.17 15.53 -10.14
N LYS A 152 -3.93 15.22 -8.87
CA LYS A 152 -3.73 13.87 -8.37
C LYS A 152 -4.98 13.41 -7.63
N VAL A 153 -5.32 12.13 -7.73
CA VAL A 153 -6.46 11.53 -7.02
C VAL A 153 -5.98 10.45 -6.06
N SER A 154 -6.79 10.15 -5.08
CA SER A 154 -6.48 9.12 -4.08
C SER A 154 -5.13 9.36 -3.37
N THR A 155 -4.77 10.61 -3.12
CA THR A 155 -3.58 10.97 -2.35
C THR A 155 -3.84 10.70 -0.86
N SER A 156 -3.50 9.50 -0.41
CA SER A 156 -3.61 9.10 1.00
C SER A 156 -2.73 10.00 1.87
N LEU A 157 -3.09 10.12 3.16
CA LEU A 157 -2.38 10.96 4.13
C LEU A 157 -2.52 12.48 3.86
N ALA A 158 -3.48 12.92 3.04
CA ALA A 158 -3.67 14.33 2.70
C ALA A 158 -3.67 15.29 3.92
N PRO A 159 -4.24 14.93 5.11
CA PRO A 159 -4.20 15.81 6.27
C PRO A 159 -2.82 15.96 6.93
N ALA A 160 -1.88 15.01 6.76
CA ALA A 160 -0.75 14.87 7.67
C ALA A 160 0.64 14.72 7.04
N TRP A 161 0.78 14.60 5.72
CA TRP A 161 2.08 14.41 5.08
C TRP A 161 3.03 15.60 5.31
N ASP A 162 4.32 15.31 5.38
CA ASP A 162 5.39 16.31 5.43
C ASP A 162 6.05 16.48 4.06
N VAL A 163 6.20 15.37 3.32
CA VAL A 163 6.80 15.29 1.98
C VAL A 163 5.88 14.50 1.06
N MET A 164 5.62 14.98 -0.14
CA MET A 164 4.76 14.30 -1.11
C MET A 164 5.51 14.09 -2.42
N SER A 165 5.46 12.87 -2.95
CA SER A 165 5.96 12.63 -4.30
C SER A 165 5.08 13.30 -5.34
N VAL A 166 5.69 13.83 -6.36
CA VAL A 166 5.03 14.39 -7.53
C VAL A 166 5.74 13.94 -8.80
N PHE A 167 4.97 13.71 -9.86
CA PHE A 167 5.54 13.60 -11.18
C PHE A 167 4.63 14.24 -12.22
N GLY A 168 5.23 14.68 -13.32
CA GLY A 168 4.55 15.34 -14.41
C GLY A 168 5.30 15.17 -15.73
N LYS A 169 4.64 15.52 -16.83
CA LYS A 169 5.20 15.42 -18.18
C LYS A 169 5.79 16.76 -18.61
N ASP A 170 7.09 16.74 -18.88
CA ASP A 170 7.81 17.82 -19.57
C ASP A 170 7.73 17.58 -21.09
N THR A 171 7.20 18.57 -21.81
CA THR A 171 7.09 18.58 -23.27
C THR A 171 7.90 19.70 -23.91
N SER A 172 8.78 20.35 -23.17
CA SER A 172 9.61 21.47 -23.66
C SER A 172 10.72 21.02 -24.61
N GLY A 173 11.15 19.75 -24.53
CA GLY A 173 12.16 19.15 -25.38
C GLY A 173 11.57 18.42 -26.60
N PRO A 174 12.44 17.87 -27.49
CA PRO A 174 12.00 17.15 -28.67
C PRO A 174 11.24 15.86 -28.38
N GLU A 175 11.50 15.24 -27.24
CA GLU A 175 10.81 14.05 -26.75
C GLU A 175 10.24 14.32 -25.36
N PRO A 176 8.97 13.95 -25.09
CA PRO A 176 8.38 14.17 -23.79
C PRO A 176 9.04 13.28 -22.73
N ARG A 177 9.15 13.82 -21.51
CA ARG A 177 9.76 13.11 -20.38
C ARG A 177 8.87 13.18 -19.14
N LEU A 178 8.91 12.14 -18.34
CA LEU A 178 8.30 12.10 -17.01
C LEU A 178 9.33 12.53 -15.97
N VAL A 179 9.07 13.66 -15.35
CA VAL A 179 9.94 14.25 -14.32
C VAL A 179 9.36 13.90 -12.96
N HIS A 180 10.18 13.28 -12.10
CA HIS A 180 9.82 12.87 -10.75
C HIS A 180 10.56 13.71 -9.72
N GLY A 181 9.83 14.17 -8.71
CA GLY A 181 10.38 14.97 -7.62
C GLY A 181 9.57 14.88 -6.34
N PHE A 182 9.99 15.64 -5.33
CA PHE A 182 9.33 15.70 -4.02
C PHE A 182 8.99 17.15 -3.63
N VAL A 183 7.75 17.33 -3.19
CA VAL A 183 7.23 18.59 -2.67
C VAL A 183 7.25 18.51 -1.14
N LEU A 184 7.69 19.58 -0.49
CA LEU A 184 7.52 19.75 0.95
C LEU A 184 6.18 20.44 1.21
N ARG A 185 5.51 20.10 2.31
CA ARG A 185 4.26 20.78 2.69
C ARG A 185 4.44 22.29 2.83
N SER A 186 5.62 22.74 3.24
CA SER A 186 5.99 24.14 3.37
C SER A 186 6.13 24.91 2.05
N ASP A 187 6.25 24.22 0.92
CA ASP A 187 6.41 24.88 -0.40
C ASP A 187 5.13 25.63 -0.83
N GLY A 188 3.97 25.23 -0.30
CA GLY A 188 2.68 25.79 -0.69
C GLY A 188 2.19 25.30 -2.04
N ASP A 189 1.19 25.97 -2.61
CA ASP A 189 0.60 25.69 -3.93
C ASP A 189 0.03 24.28 -4.13
N VAL A 190 -0.20 23.55 -3.03
CA VAL A 190 -0.86 22.25 -2.97
C VAL A 190 -2.20 22.39 -2.27
N GLU A 191 -3.28 22.09 -2.95
CA GLU A 191 -4.65 22.09 -2.41
C GLU A 191 -5.17 20.67 -2.29
N HIS A 192 -5.63 20.28 -1.11
CA HIS A 192 -6.39 19.05 -0.90
C HIS A 192 -7.88 19.35 -0.81
N LEU A 193 -8.68 18.73 -1.68
CA LEU A 193 -10.14 18.88 -1.62
C LEU A 193 -10.69 18.08 -0.45
N ASP A 194 -11.83 18.52 0.10
CA ASP A 194 -12.54 17.77 1.13
C ASP A 194 -13.59 16.83 0.49
N ASP A 195 -13.12 15.91 -0.34
CA ASP A 195 -13.94 15.09 -1.22
C ASP A 195 -13.85 13.57 -0.92
N TRP A 196 -13.20 13.19 0.19
CA TRP A 196 -13.06 11.78 0.56
C TRP A 196 -14.30 11.28 1.31
N ASP A 197 -15.36 10.99 0.56
CA ASP A 197 -16.57 10.33 1.06
C ASP A 197 -16.75 8.97 0.38
N THR A 198 -16.22 7.93 1.00
CA THR A 198 -16.10 6.60 0.40
C THR A 198 -16.79 5.53 1.23
N LEU A 199 -17.07 4.38 0.58
CA LEU A 199 -17.71 3.22 1.19
C LEU A 199 -16.89 2.63 2.35
N GLY A 200 -15.58 2.56 2.19
CA GLY A 200 -14.62 2.01 3.15
C GLY A 200 -13.26 2.68 3.03
N MET A 201 -12.29 2.22 3.81
CA MET A 201 -10.96 2.84 3.92
C MET A 201 -11.02 4.34 4.27
N ARG A 202 -12.04 4.76 5.01
CA ARG A 202 -12.37 6.15 5.26
C ARG A 202 -11.26 6.92 5.98
N ALA A 203 -10.57 6.27 6.93
CA ALA A 203 -9.49 6.89 7.69
C ALA A 203 -8.20 7.14 6.89
N THR A 204 -8.08 6.68 5.65
CA THR A 204 -6.92 6.99 4.80
C THR A 204 -6.90 8.46 4.37
N GLN A 205 -8.07 9.11 4.31
CA GLN A 205 -8.26 10.48 3.79
C GLN A 205 -7.48 10.69 2.48
N SER A 206 -7.80 9.83 1.49
CA SER A 206 -7.10 9.78 0.19
C SER A 206 -7.70 10.81 -0.78
N ARG A 207 -7.57 12.08 -0.44
CA ARG A 207 -8.24 13.21 -1.08
C ARG A 207 -7.71 13.51 -2.49
N THR A 208 -8.52 14.18 -3.29
CA THR A 208 -8.05 14.82 -4.52
C THR A 208 -7.08 15.96 -4.17
N THR A 209 -5.97 16.00 -4.88
CA THR A 209 -4.89 16.98 -4.67
C THR A 209 -4.63 17.75 -5.95
N LYS A 210 -4.74 19.06 -5.89
CA LYS A 210 -4.42 19.97 -7.00
C LYS A 210 -3.06 20.60 -6.79
N LEU A 211 -2.28 20.63 -7.85
CA LEU A 211 -0.97 21.27 -7.93
C LEU A 211 -1.12 22.54 -8.75
N HIS A 212 -0.87 23.70 -8.15
CA HIS A 212 -1.06 25.02 -8.76
C HIS A 212 0.29 25.67 -9.15
N GLY A 213 1.07 25.00 -10.00
CA GLY A 213 2.41 25.45 -10.37
C GLY A 213 3.43 25.25 -9.26
N VAL A 214 3.26 24.19 -8.44
CA VAL A 214 4.16 23.87 -7.32
C VAL A 214 5.58 23.79 -7.79
N HIS A 215 6.46 24.61 -7.21
CA HIS A 215 7.86 24.63 -7.53
C HIS A 215 8.64 23.54 -6.79
N VAL A 216 9.37 22.74 -7.55
CA VAL A 216 10.31 21.74 -7.03
C VAL A 216 11.71 22.09 -7.55
N PRO A 217 12.62 22.54 -6.67
CA PRO A 217 13.98 22.89 -7.08
C PRO A 217 14.79 21.68 -7.53
N ALA A 218 15.90 21.92 -8.23
CA ALA A 218 16.72 20.89 -8.89
C ALA A 218 17.19 19.78 -7.95
N ASP A 219 17.52 20.09 -6.71
CA ASP A 219 18.00 19.15 -5.69
C ASP A 219 16.92 18.17 -5.18
N ARG A 220 15.64 18.47 -5.45
CA ARG A 220 14.49 17.60 -5.14
C ARG A 220 13.88 16.92 -6.38
N ILE A 221 14.44 17.16 -7.58
CA ILE A 221 14.15 16.39 -8.79
C ILE A 221 15.03 15.14 -8.76
N VAL A 222 14.40 13.99 -8.72
CA VAL A 222 15.13 12.72 -8.51
C VAL A 222 15.33 11.91 -9.78
N ARG A 223 14.43 12.04 -10.76
CA ARG A 223 14.54 11.28 -12.01
C ARG A 223 13.78 11.95 -13.15
N SER A 224 14.28 11.81 -14.37
CA SER A 224 13.60 12.16 -15.60
C SER A 224 13.67 10.98 -16.56
N LEU A 225 12.49 10.42 -16.92
CA LEU A 225 12.36 9.17 -17.67
C LEU A 225 11.65 9.41 -19.01
N PRO A 226 11.86 8.58 -20.03
CA PRO A 226 11.02 8.60 -21.21
C PRO A 226 9.58 8.25 -20.88
N VAL A 227 8.61 8.79 -21.64
CA VAL A 227 7.21 8.35 -21.57
C VAL A 227 7.10 6.92 -22.12
N GLY A 228 6.27 6.11 -21.47
CA GLY A 228 6.03 4.71 -21.84
C GLY A 228 6.74 3.71 -20.96
N PRO A 229 6.48 2.40 -21.16
CA PRO A 229 7.05 1.32 -20.35
C PRO A 229 8.58 1.33 -20.37
N ASN A 230 9.18 1.25 -19.19
CA ASN A 230 10.63 1.19 -19.02
C ASN A 230 10.99 0.29 -17.83
N GLN A 231 12.28 -0.03 -17.66
CA GLN A 231 12.81 -0.89 -16.63
C GLN A 231 13.67 -0.11 -15.62
N ASP A 232 13.43 1.19 -15.49
CA ASP A 232 14.19 2.01 -14.53
C ASP A 232 14.02 1.50 -13.09
N PRO A 233 15.08 1.50 -12.27
CA PRO A 233 15.02 1.10 -10.87
C PRO A 233 13.97 1.84 -10.04
N LEU A 234 13.65 3.10 -10.38
CA LEU A 234 12.56 3.85 -9.74
C LEU A 234 11.21 3.18 -9.98
N VAL A 235 10.89 2.88 -11.24
CA VAL A 235 9.62 2.24 -11.62
C VAL A 235 9.51 0.87 -10.97
N PHE A 236 10.57 0.05 -11.04
CA PHE A 236 10.57 -1.25 -10.41
C PHE A 236 10.39 -1.16 -8.88
N GLY A 237 11.13 -0.26 -8.22
CA GLY A 237 11.07 -0.10 -6.76
C GLY A 237 9.68 0.33 -6.29
N ILE A 238 9.05 1.30 -6.97
CA ILE A 238 7.69 1.73 -6.66
C ILE A 238 6.71 0.57 -6.90
N PHE A 239 6.79 -0.09 -8.06
CA PHE A 239 5.86 -1.16 -8.43
C PHE A 239 5.92 -2.34 -7.46
N ALA A 240 7.12 -2.85 -7.18
CA ALA A 240 7.30 -3.98 -6.28
C ALA A 240 6.81 -3.67 -4.85
N SER A 241 7.17 -2.48 -4.34
CA SER A 241 6.77 -2.07 -2.99
C SER A 241 5.26 -1.85 -2.90
N PHE A 242 4.67 -1.15 -3.87
CA PHE A 242 3.24 -0.86 -3.87
C PHE A 242 2.39 -2.15 -3.96
N GLU A 243 2.64 -2.99 -4.97
CA GLU A 243 1.83 -4.20 -5.19
C GLU A 243 1.90 -5.17 -4.00
N LEU A 244 3.09 -5.37 -3.41
CA LEU A 244 3.27 -6.31 -2.31
C LEU A 244 2.78 -5.77 -0.96
N LEU A 245 2.93 -4.47 -0.69
CA LEU A 245 2.40 -3.87 0.54
C LEU A 245 0.88 -3.77 0.51
N ILE A 246 0.28 -3.43 -0.64
CA ILE A 246 -1.19 -3.51 -0.82
C ILE A 246 -1.69 -4.95 -0.64
N ALA A 247 -1.05 -5.93 -1.28
CA ALA A 247 -1.41 -7.34 -1.10
C ALA A 247 -1.35 -7.76 0.38
N SER A 248 -0.37 -7.25 1.13
CA SER A 248 -0.23 -7.51 2.57
C SER A 248 -1.36 -6.93 3.40
N VAL A 249 -1.83 -5.71 3.09
CA VAL A 249 -2.98 -5.09 3.75
C VAL A 249 -4.21 -5.98 3.57
N TYR A 250 -4.53 -6.41 2.34
CA TYR A 250 -5.70 -7.24 2.08
C TYR A 250 -5.57 -8.66 2.64
N ALA A 251 -4.37 -9.22 2.71
CA ALA A 251 -4.13 -10.47 3.43
C ALA A 251 -4.44 -10.32 4.93
N GLY A 252 -4.05 -9.20 5.55
CA GLY A 252 -4.37 -8.89 6.95
C GLY A 252 -5.88 -8.74 7.20
N VAL A 253 -6.61 -8.09 6.29
CA VAL A 253 -8.08 -8.02 6.33
C VAL A 253 -8.70 -9.41 6.33
N ALA A 254 -8.21 -10.30 5.46
CA ALA A 254 -8.69 -11.68 5.36
C ALA A 254 -8.37 -12.49 6.64
N GLU A 255 -7.17 -12.37 7.18
CA GLU A 255 -6.78 -13.00 8.45
C GLU A 255 -7.69 -12.56 9.59
N ARG A 256 -7.99 -11.27 9.71
CA ARG A 256 -8.90 -10.75 10.73
C ARG A 256 -10.32 -11.27 10.55
N ALA A 257 -10.82 -11.34 9.34
CA ALA A 257 -12.17 -11.87 9.07
C ALA A 257 -12.30 -13.33 9.49
N ILE A 258 -11.27 -14.17 9.24
CA ILE A 258 -11.23 -15.56 9.71
C ILE A 258 -11.21 -15.61 11.25
N ALA A 259 -10.39 -14.78 11.90
CA ALA A 259 -10.31 -14.76 13.36
C ALA A 259 -11.67 -14.41 13.99
N LEU A 260 -12.37 -13.40 13.45
CA LEU A 260 -13.70 -13.01 13.90
C LEU A 260 -14.74 -14.12 13.69
N ALA A 261 -14.72 -14.79 12.52
CA ALA A 261 -15.61 -15.90 12.23
C ALA A 261 -15.36 -17.08 13.19
N THR A 262 -14.08 -17.42 13.41
CA THR A 262 -13.68 -18.49 14.31
C THR A 262 -14.13 -18.22 15.76
N ALA A 263 -13.90 -17.01 16.27
CA ALA A 263 -14.33 -16.59 17.60
C ALA A 263 -15.87 -16.66 17.73
N ALA A 264 -16.60 -16.21 16.72
CA ALA A 264 -18.06 -16.22 16.71
C ALA A 264 -18.66 -17.65 16.76
N VAL A 265 -18.04 -18.62 16.07
CA VAL A 265 -18.54 -20.00 16.09
C VAL A 265 -18.11 -20.77 17.34
N ALA A 266 -16.96 -20.44 17.93
CA ALA A 266 -16.50 -21.06 19.19
C ALA A 266 -17.43 -20.76 20.37
N GLY A 267 -18.02 -19.55 20.40
CA GLY A 267 -18.93 -19.13 21.50
C GLY A 267 -20.39 -19.49 21.29
N ARG A 268 -20.78 -20.32 20.29
CA ARG A 268 -22.18 -20.63 19.97
C ARG A 268 -22.47 -22.10 19.95
N THR A 269 -23.71 -22.46 20.39
CA THR A 269 -24.28 -23.80 20.30
C THR A 269 -25.49 -23.79 19.37
N LYS A 270 -25.80 -24.94 18.75
CA LYS A 270 -27.04 -25.19 18.02
C LYS A 270 -28.20 -25.45 18.99
N ALA A 271 -29.44 -25.48 18.47
CA ALA A 271 -30.63 -25.77 19.26
C ALA A 271 -30.61 -27.15 19.92
N ASP A 272 -29.87 -28.12 19.38
CA ASP A 272 -29.67 -29.47 19.92
C ASP A 272 -28.52 -29.54 20.95
N GLY A 273 -27.94 -28.40 21.33
CA GLY A 273 -26.81 -28.33 22.26
C GLY A 273 -25.44 -28.61 21.68
N THR A 274 -25.33 -28.94 20.38
CA THR A 274 -24.04 -29.20 19.71
C THR A 274 -23.28 -27.88 19.52
N PRO A 275 -22.00 -27.80 19.93
CA PRO A 275 -21.18 -26.61 19.63
C PRO A 275 -21.12 -26.35 18.13
N ARG A 276 -21.32 -25.08 17.68
CA ARG A 276 -21.28 -24.73 16.27
C ARG A 276 -19.90 -24.97 15.65
N SER A 277 -18.85 -24.91 16.44
CA SER A 277 -17.48 -25.27 16.02
C SER A 277 -17.29 -26.74 15.66
N GLN A 278 -18.26 -27.62 16.00
CA GLN A 278 -18.29 -29.05 15.62
C GLN A 278 -19.12 -29.30 14.35
N ASP A 279 -19.74 -28.28 13.77
CA ASP A 279 -20.48 -28.42 12.52
C ASP A 279 -19.51 -28.69 11.37
N PRO A 280 -19.66 -29.82 10.62
CA PRO A 280 -18.75 -30.19 9.55
C PRO A 280 -18.65 -29.15 8.44
N ASP A 281 -19.76 -28.48 8.10
CA ASP A 281 -19.78 -27.46 7.04
C ASP A 281 -19.07 -26.18 7.47
N VAL A 282 -19.23 -25.76 8.72
CA VAL A 282 -18.49 -24.64 9.30
C VAL A 282 -16.99 -24.95 9.33
N ARG A 283 -16.62 -26.14 9.78
CA ARG A 283 -15.20 -26.55 9.82
C ARG A 283 -14.56 -26.55 8.43
N ARG A 284 -15.27 -27.09 7.44
CA ARG A 284 -14.81 -27.09 6.05
C ARG A 284 -14.65 -25.66 5.55
N ALA A 285 -15.65 -24.78 5.72
CA ALA A 285 -15.57 -23.39 5.32
C ALA A 285 -14.34 -22.68 5.93
N ILE A 286 -14.12 -22.80 7.24
CA ILE A 286 -12.95 -22.19 7.90
C ILE A 286 -11.63 -22.75 7.34
N ALA A 287 -11.56 -24.06 7.06
CA ALA A 287 -10.36 -24.69 6.50
C ALA A 287 -10.07 -24.15 5.08
N ASP A 288 -11.08 -24.04 4.22
CA ASP A 288 -10.96 -23.51 2.85
C ASP A 288 -10.48 -22.05 2.88
N LEU A 289 -11.08 -21.22 3.76
CA LEU A 289 -10.68 -19.82 3.93
C LEU A 289 -9.22 -19.70 4.41
N ARG A 290 -8.82 -20.51 5.39
CA ARG A 290 -7.44 -20.49 5.89
C ARG A 290 -6.44 -20.89 4.80
N GLY A 291 -6.72 -21.96 4.05
CA GLY A 291 -5.89 -22.40 2.95
C GLY A 291 -5.72 -21.33 1.85
N ALA A 292 -6.80 -20.59 1.53
CA ALA A 292 -6.74 -19.49 0.57
C ALA A 292 -5.84 -18.34 1.05
N VAL A 293 -5.95 -17.95 2.32
CA VAL A 293 -5.11 -16.88 2.90
C VAL A 293 -3.67 -17.32 3.03
N ASP A 294 -3.39 -18.57 3.43
CA ASP A 294 -2.03 -19.11 3.49
C ASP A 294 -1.34 -19.06 2.11
N ALA A 295 -2.07 -19.40 1.04
CA ALA A 295 -1.52 -19.35 -0.32
C ALA A 295 -1.09 -17.92 -0.71
N ILE A 296 -1.89 -16.91 -0.38
CA ILE A 296 -1.56 -15.50 -0.69
C ILE A 296 -0.40 -14.98 0.17
N THR A 297 -0.39 -15.27 1.46
CA THR A 297 0.68 -14.83 2.36
C THR A 297 2.03 -15.41 1.97
N LEU A 298 2.06 -16.69 1.56
CA LEU A 298 3.28 -17.34 1.06
C LEU A 298 3.76 -16.72 -0.26
N GLN A 299 2.85 -16.34 -1.17
CA GLN A 299 3.22 -15.66 -2.42
C GLN A 299 3.83 -14.28 -2.14
N VAL A 300 3.19 -13.47 -1.27
CA VAL A 300 3.71 -12.15 -0.87
C VAL A 300 5.08 -12.29 -0.22
N ASP A 301 5.22 -13.17 0.77
CA ASP A 301 6.49 -13.41 1.48
C ASP A 301 7.60 -13.86 0.52
N SER A 302 7.29 -14.72 -0.44
CA SER A 302 8.26 -15.21 -1.42
C SER A 302 8.73 -14.12 -2.36
N LEU A 303 7.82 -13.34 -2.96
CA LEU A 303 8.19 -12.26 -3.88
C LEU A 303 8.89 -11.11 -3.15
N ALA A 304 8.45 -10.74 -1.96
CA ALA A 304 9.12 -9.71 -1.17
C ALA A 304 10.55 -10.11 -0.81
N ARG A 305 10.77 -11.40 -0.46
CA ARG A 305 12.11 -11.94 -0.26
C ARG A 305 12.95 -11.87 -1.54
N SER A 306 12.37 -12.26 -2.70
CA SER A 306 13.09 -12.18 -3.99
C SER A 306 13.51 -10.75 -4.34
N VAL A 307 12.69 -9.73 -3.97
CA VAL A 307 13.08 -8.31 -4.11
C VAL A 307 14.25 -7.98 -3.19
N ASP A 308 14.20 -8.40 -1.92
CA ASP A 308 15.23 -8.14 -0.92
C ASP A 308 16.56 -8.84 -1.25
N GLU A 309 16.51 -10.05 -1.82
CA GLU A 309 17.66 -10.86 -2.21
C GLU A 309 18.19 -10.51 -3.60
N LEU A 310 17.57 -9.58 -4.31
CA LEU A 310 17.91 -9.16 -5.68
C LEU A 310 17.86 -10.31 -6.69
N ASP A 311 16.89 -11.22 -6.55
CA ASP A 311 16.68 -12.29 -7.52
C ASP A 311 16.38 -11.71 -8.90
N ASP A 312 16.89 -12.36 -9.95
CA ASP A 312 16.56 -12.00 -11.33
C ASP A 312 15.42 -12.88 -11.85
N LEU A 313 14.21 -12.33 -11.85
CA LEU A 313 13.05 -12.98 -12.47
C LEU A 313 12.77 -12.47 -13.89
N GLY A 314 13.58 -11.54 -14.40
CA GLY A 314 13.47 -10.98 -15.75
C GLY A 314 12.07 -10.43 -16.04
N ALA A 315 11.54 -10.75 -17.22
CA ALA A 315 10.21 -10.29 -17.67
C ALA A 315 9.05 -10.84 -16.82
N ARG A 316 9.28 -11.79 -15.92
CA ARG A 316 8.23 -12.33 -15.04
C ARG A 316 7.89 -11.42 -13.87
N TRP A 317 8.71 -10.43 -13.53
CA TRP A 317 8.49 -9.56 -12.38
C TRP A 317 7.11 -8.91 -12.39
N PHE A 318 6.79 -8.13 -13.42
CA PHE A 318 5.52 -7.39 -13.46
C PHE A 318 4.29 -8.30 -13.43
N PRO A 319 4.18 -9.38 -14.24
CA PRO A 319 3.07 -10.31 -14.16
C PRO A 319 2.90 -10.96 -12.78
N LEU A 320 4.00 -11.28 -12.08
CA LEU A 320 3.95 -11.86 -10.75
C LEU A 320 3.47 -10.86 -9.70
N LEU A 321 3.95 -9.62 -9.73
CA LEU A 321 3.58 -8.56 -8.80
C LEU A 321 2.09 -8.22 -8.92
N VAL A 322 1.64 -7.81 -10.11
CA VAL A 322 0.23 -7.45 -10.34
C VAL A 322 -0.72 -8.62 -10.09
N GLY A 323 -0.31 -9.85 -10.48
CA GLY A 323 -1.10 -11.05 -10.25
C GLY A 323 -1.22 -11.41 -8.77
N THR A 324 -0.19 -11.18 -7.97
CA THR A 324 -0.23 -11.43 -6.53
C THR A 324 -1.15 -10.45 -5.83
N LYS A 325 -1.07 -9.15 -6.16
CA LYS A 325 -1.98 -8.14 -5.61
C LYS A 325 -3.44 -8.43 -6.01
N ALA A 326 -3.71 -8.72 -7.27
CA ALA A 326 -5.06 -9.03 -7.73
C ALA A 326 -5.65 -10.25 -6.99
N ARG A 327 -4.88 -11.34 -6.86
CA ARG A 327 -5.31 -12.53 -6.10
C ARG A 327 -5.52 -12.23 -4.61
N ALA A 328 -4.66 -11.40 -4.00
CA ALA A 328 -4.83 -11.02 -2.59
C ALA A 328 -6.14 -10.27 -2.36
N VAL A 329 -6.49 -9.34 -3.24
CA VAL A 329 -7.76 -8.60 -3.18
C VAL A 329 -8.96 -9.52 -3.39
N ASP A 330 -8.95 -10.36 -4.45
CA ASP A 330 -10.04 -11.30 -4.73
C ASP A 330 -10.23 -12.29 -3.57
N THR A 331 -9.13 -12.82 -3.03
CA THR A 331 -9.15 -13.72 -1.87
C THR A 331 -9.73 -13.02 -0.64
N ALA A 332 -9.28 -11.80 -0.34
CA ALA A 332 -9.76 -11.08 0.83
C ALA A 332 -11.27 -10.79 0.75
N GLN A 333 -11.77 -10.40 -0.42
CA GLN A 333 -13.21 -10.20 -0.62
C GLN A 333 -13.99 -11.49 -0.40
N HIS A 334 -13.55 -12.60 -1.01
CA HIS A 334 -14.17 -13.90 -0.81
C HIS A 334 -14.16 -14.33 0.65
N VAL A 335 -13.04 -14.16 1.34
CA VAL A 335 -12.89 -14.54 2.75
C VAL A 335 -13.81 -13.71 3.64
N VAL A 336 -13.91 -12.41 3.43
CA VAL A 336 -14.80 -11.55 4.22
C VAL A 336 -16.26 -11.91 3.98
N ASP A 337 -16.68 -12.11 2.74
CA ASP A 337 -18.06 -12.48 2.40
C ASP A 337 -18.43 -13.84 3.04
N GLU A 338 -17.56 -14.84 2.95
CA GLU A 338 -17.78 -16.15 3.56
C GLU A 338 -17.72 -16.12 5.10
N ALA A 339 -16.81 -15.31 5.69
CA ALA A 339 -16.77 -15.11 7.13
C ALA A 339 -18.10 -14.51 7.65
N MET A 340 -18.67 -13.54 6.93
CA MET A 340 -20.00 -12.99 7.25
C MET A 340 -21.08 -14.07 7.15
N ARG A 341 -21.06 -14.94 6.14
CA ARG A 341 -21.99 -16.06 5.99
C ARG A 341 -21.86 -17.05 7.15
N VAL A 342 -20.66 -17.41 7.55
CA VAL A 342 -20.38 -18.31 8.68
C VAL A 342 -20.91 -17.71 9.99
N VAL A 343 -20.69 -16.42 10.22
CA VAL A 343 -21.17 -15.71 11.44
C VAL A 343 -22.68 -15.53 11.41
N GLY A 344 -23.28 -15.32 10.24
CA GLY A 344 -24.72 -15.12 10.05
C GLY A 344 -25.17 -13.70 10.33
N GLY A 345 -26.48 -13.49 10.54
CA GLY A 345 -27.12 -12.17 10.56
C GLY A 345 -26.52 -11.14 11.53
N SER A 346 -25.80 -11.54 12.57
CA SER A 346 -25.11 -10.58 13.45
C SER A 346 -23.94 -9.87 12.77
N ALA A 347 -23.33 -10.47 11.72
CA ALA A 347 -22.28 -9.85 10.94
C ALA A 347 -22.79 -8.70 10.04
N PHE A 348 -24.09 -8.67 9.74
CA PHE A 348 -24.70 -7.66 8.88
C PHE A 348 -25.05 -6.35 9.60
N ARG A 349 -24.91 -6.29 10.92
CA ARG A 349 -25.15 -5.06 11.67
C ARG A 349 -24.05 -4.03 11.37
N SER A 350 -24.40 -2.75 11.24
CA SER A 350 -23.45 -1.67 10.99
C SER A 350 -22.37 -1.54 12.09
N SER A 351 -22.69 -1.97 13.32
CA SER A 351 -21.75 -2.01 14.43
C SER A 351 -20.80 -3.23 14.41
N SER A 352 -20.99 -4.16 13.46
CA SER A 352 -20.12 -5.33 13.33
C SER A 352 -18.79 -4.94 12.66
N GLU A 353 -17.69 -5.43 13.21
CA GLU A 353 -16.39 -5.28 12.59
C GLU A 353 -16.33 -5.94 11.20
N LEU A 354 -16.96 -7.12 11.01
CA LEU A 354 -17.05 -7.76 9.70
C LEU A 354 -17.80 -6.89 8.68
N ALA A 355 -18.80 -6.11 9.08
CA ALA A 355 -19.47 -5.18 8.17
C ALA A 355 -18.56 -4.01 7.77
N ARG A 356 -17.66 -3.54 8.66
CA ARG A 356 -16.62 -2.57 8.32
C ARG A 356 -15.60 -3.18 7.37
N LEU A 357 -15.07 -4.37 7.67
CA LEU A 357 -14.13 -5.08 6.79
C LEU A 357 -14.73 -5.34 5.40
N ALA A 358 -16.04 -5.64 5.31
CA ALA A 358 -16.74 -5.83 4.04
C ALA A 358 -16.81 -4.53 3.19
N ARG A 359 -16.84 -3.37 3.81
CA ARG A 359 -16.71 -2.08 3.12
C ARG A 359 -15.26 -1.80 2.73
N ASP A 360 -14.32 -1.97 3.65
CA ASP A 360 -12.91 -1.69 3.46
C ASP A 360 -12.29 -2.55 2.34
N VAL A 361 -12.64 -3.84 2.29
CA VAL A 361 -12.07 -4.77 1.31
C VAL A 361 -12.43 -4.41 -0.14
N ARG A 362 -13.54 -3.70 -0.37
CA ARG A 362 -13.97 -3.29 -1.73
C ARG A 362 -13.01 -2.28 -2.38
N ALA A 363 -12.29 -1.47 -1.58
CA ALA A 363 -11.33 -0.51 -2.10
C ALA A 363 -10.21 -1.18 -2.93
N GLY A 364 -9.88 -2.43 -2.67
CA GLY A 364 -8.83 -3.18 -3.38
C GLY A 364 -9.03 -3.28 -4.89
N GLN A 365 -10.28 -3.23 -5.35
CA GLN A 365 -10.60 -3.30 -6.78
C GLN A 365 -10.18 -2.05 -7.55
N TYR A 366 -10.05 -0.92 -6.85
CA TYR A 366 -9.79 0.40 -7.44
C TYR A 366 -8.32 0.85 -7.34
N HIS A 367 -7.49 0.13 -6.59
CA HIS A 367 -6.05 0.42 -6.57
C HIS A 367 -5.39 0.01 -7.89
N PRO A 368 -4.43 0.77 -8.42
CA PRO A 368 -3.50 0.27 -9.43
C PRO A 368 -2.73 -0.97 -8.89
N SER A 369 -2.45 -2.02 -9.65
CA SER A 369 -3.08 -2.36 -10.91
C SER A 369 -4.46 -2.95 -10.65
N SER A 370 -5.49 -2.46 -11.36
CA SER A 370 -6.84 -3.06 -11.26
C SER A 370 -6.81 -4.52 -11.75
N ARG A 371 -7.88 -5.28 -11.44
CA ARG A 371 -8.01 -6.68 -11.91
C ARG A 371 -7.86 -6.79 -13.43
N ASP A 372 -8.46 -5.88 -14.19
CA ASP A 372 -8.41 -5.89 -15.65
C ASP A 372 -7.02 -5.52 -16.17
N SER A 373 -6.37 -4.52 -15.56
CA SER A 373 -5.00 -4.16 -15.89
C SER A 373 -4.02 -5.29 -15.59
N ALA A 374 -4.16 -5.96 -14.44
CA ALA A 374 -3.37 -7.14 -14.10
C ALA A 374 -3.57 -8.27 -15.10
N ALA A 375 -4.83 -8.55 -15.49
CA ALA A 375 -5.14 -9.56 -16.49
C ALA A 375 -4.50 -9.25 -17.85
N ARG A 376 -4.54 -7.99 -18.31
CA ARG A 376 -3.84 -7.57 -19.54
C ARG A 376 -2.33 -7.79 -19.46
N THR A 377 -1.69 -7.41 -18.36
CA THR A 377 -0.25 -7.60 -18.14
C THR A 377 0.13 -9.09 -18.16
N ILE A 378 -0.66 -9.93 -17.48
CA ILE A 378 -0.42 -11.39 -17.45
C ILE A 378 -0.64 -12.00 -18.83
N ALA A 379 -1.74 -11.64 -19.51
CA ALA A 379 -2.03 -12.15 -20.85
C ALA A 379 -0.92 -11.77 -21.84
N ALA A 380 -0.46 -10.52 -21.84
CA ALA A 380 0.64 -10.06 -22.69
C ALA A 380 1.95 -10.83 -22.43
N SER A 381 2.21 -11.23 -21.18
CA SER A 381 3.41 -12.02 -20.85
C SER A 381 3.37 -13.47 -21.39
N VAL A 382 2.19 -14.00 -21.69
CA VAL A 382 1.97 -15.37 -22.18
C VAL A 382 1.70 -15.42 -23.69
N LEU A 383 0.90 -14.47 -24.18
CA LEU A 383 0.41 -14.44 -25.56
C LEU A 383 1.14 -13.42 -26.45
N GLY A 384 1.99 -12.58 -25.88
CA GLY A 384 2.54 -11.41 -26.54
C GLY A 384 1.62 -10.18 -26.47
N PRO A 385 2.13 -9.01 -26.86
CA PRO A 385 1.32 -7.79 -26.89
C PRO A 385 0.20 -7.89 -27.93
N LEU A 386 -0.86 -7.09 -27.73
CA LEU A 386 -1.89 -6.92 -28.76
C LEU A 386 -1.28 -6.23 -29.98
N SER A 387 -1.62 -6.72 -31.17
CA SER A 387 -1.19 -6.16 -32.47
C SER A 387 -2.00 -4.95 -32.88
#